data_88084882d58d0616b1e2e8ad2c2233aa
#
_entry.id   88084882d58d0616b1e2e8ad2c2233aa
#
_cell.length_a   1.000
_cell.length_b   1.000
_cell.length_c   1.000
_cell.angle_alpha   90.00
_cell.angle_beta   90.00
_cell.angle_gamma   90.00
#
_symmetry.space_group_name_H-M   'P 1'
#
loop_
_entity.id
_entity.type
_entity.pdbx_description
1 polymer ?
#
loop_
_entity_poly.entity_id
_entity_poly.type
_entity_poly.pdbx_seq_one_letter_code
_entity_poly.pdbx_strand_id
1 'polypeptide(L)'
;EVYGKVTPADLKGKVVLVSLFATWCGPCQKELAEVEKTLYPSYKGNMDFRLLVIGREHTDADLKKYNERKKFTFPLYPDPKREVFSLFADQSIPRAYLFDKEGKLVYSASGYSPEEFQQLLKAIEKALK
;
A
#
# COMPACT_ATOMS: atom_id res chain seq x y z
N GLU A 1 -8.63 5.32 -12.23
CA GLU A 1 -7.78 5.45 -11.07
C GLU A 1 -7.74 6.88 -10.56
N VAL A 2 -7.60 7.03 -9.25
CA VAL A 2 -7.66 8.37 -8.65
C VAL A 2 -6.39 9.18 -8.95
N TYR A 3 -5.25 8.54 -8.93
CA TYR A 3 -3.96 9.25 -9.01
C TYR A 3 -3.03 8.71 -10.08
N GLY A 4 -3.58 8.16 -11.13
CA GLY A 4 -2.80 7.71 -12.25
C GLY A 4 -2.84 6.20 -12.43
N LYS A 5 -1.97 5.72 -13.29
CA LYS A 5 -1.97 4.33 -13.72
C LYS A 5 -0.60 3.71 -13.51
N VAL A 6 -0.57 2.50 -12.96
CA VAL A 6 0.67 1.75 -12.74
C VAL A 6 0.64 0.48 -13.57
N THR A 7 1.70 0.23 -14.31
CA THR A 7 1.85 -0.99 -15.12
C THR A 7 2.95 -1.86 -14.49
N PRO A 8 3.01 -3.16 -14.84
CA PRO A 8 4.10 -4.03 -14.37
C PRO A 8 5.48 -3.48 -14.71
N ALA A 9 5.62 -2.80 -15.85
CA ALA A 9 6.89 -2.22 -16.26
C ALA A 9 7.34 -1.12 -15.28
N ASP A 10 6.39 -0.38 -14.70
CA ASP A 10 6.70 0.67 -13.73
C ASP A 10 7.27 0.12 -12.42
N LEU A 11 7.03 -1.16 -12.15
CA LEU A 11 7.43 -1.80 -10.89
C LEU A 11 8.73 -2.58 -11.01
N LYS A 12 9.18 -2.84 -12.22
CA LYS A 12 10.37 -3.65 -12.45
C LYS A 12 11.62 -2.97 -11.88
N GLY A 13 12.39 -3.74 -11.12
CA GLY A 13 13.62 -3.26 -10.54
C GLY A 13 13.44 -2.34 -9.34
N LYS A 14 12.23 -2.28 -8.81
CA LYS A 14 11.91 -1.41 -7.66
C LYS A 14 11.45 -2.21 -6.46
N VAL A 15 11.64 -1.64 -5.27
CA VAL A 15 11.04 -2.17 -4.05
C VAL A 15 9.59 -1.72 -4.04
N VAL A 16 8.66 -2.67 -3.92
CA VAL A 16 7.22 -2.38 -4.01
C VAL A 16 6.53 -2.80 -2.72
N LEU A 17 5.81 -1.86 -2.12
CA LEU A 17 4.94 -2.15 -0.98
C LEU A 17 3.49 -2.09 -1.47
N VAL A 18 2.79 -3.21 -1.34
CA VAL A 18 1.36 -3.30 -1.64
C VAL A 18 0.60 -3.29 -0.33
N SER A 19 -0.27 -2.30 -0.15
CA SER A 19 -1.12 -2.19 1.03
C SER A 19 -2.58 -2.31 0.62
N LEU A 20 -3.27 -3.28 1.18
CA LEU A 20 -4.68 -3.55 0.87
C LEU A 20 -5.55 -3.05 2.02
N PHE A 21 -6.56 -2.23 1.70
CA PHE A 21 -7.41 -1.62 2.71
C PHE A 21 -8.87 -1.50 2.24
N ALA A 22 -9.72 -1.04 3.15
CA ALA A 22 -11.08 -0.61 2.80
C ALA A 22 -11.40 0.64 3.62
N THR A 23 -12.27 1.48 3.09
CA THR A 23 -12.62 2.76 3.72
C THR A 23 -13.33 2.57 5.07
N TRP A 24 -13.98 1.42 5.26
CA TRP A 24 -14.71 1.10 6.49
C TRP A 24 -13.89 0.32 7.51
N CYS A 25 -12.65 0.02 7.20
CA CYS A 25 -11.79 -0.80 8.06
C CYS A 25 -11.06 0.04 9.10
N GLY A 26 -11.35 -0.15 10.40
CA GLY A 26 -10.74 0.61 11.49
C GLY A 26 -9.23 0.49 11.57
N PRO A 27 -8.67 -0.73 11.66
CA PRO A 27 -7.20 -0.90 11.71
C PRO A 27 -6.50 -0.36 10.47
N CYS A 28 -7.16 -0.41 9.30
CA CYS A 28 -6.62 0.17 8.08
C CYS A 28 -6.38 1.67 8.23
N GLN A 29 -7.29 2.37 8.92
CA GLN A 29 -7.17 3.81 9.11
C GLN A 29 -5.93 4.16 9.92
N LYS A 30 -5.64 3.36 10.93
CA LYS A 30 -4.46 3.56 11.76
C LYS A 30 -3.18 3.34 10.97
N GLU A 31 -3.14 2.28 10.16
CA GLU A 31 -2.00 1.98 9.31
C GLU A 31 -1.76 3.07 8.28
N LEU A 32 -2.82 3.50 7.59
CA LEU A 32 -2.68 4.52 6.56
C LEU A 32 -2.28 5.87 7.14
N ALA A 33 -2.73 6.19 8.36
CA ALA A 33 -2.29 7.40 9.04
C ALA A 33 -0.78 7.37 9.30
N GLU A 34 -0.25 6.22 9.70
CA GLU A 34 1.20 6.05 9.90
C GLU A 34 1.95 6.09 8.59
N VAL A 35 1.39 5.54 7.52
CA VAL A 35 1.98 5.61 6.19
C VAL A 35 2.13 7.06 5.76
N GLU A 36 1.09 7.86 5.94
CA GLU A 36 1.12 9.27 5.58
C GLU A 36 2.12 10.06 6.44
N LYS A 37 2.19 9.73 7.73
CA LYS A 37 2.99 10.48 8.68
C LYS A 37 4.48 10.14 8.62
N THR A 38 4.84 8.88 8.46
CA THR A 38 6.22 8.42 8.57
C THR A 38 6.79 7.78 7.31
N LEU A 39 6.07 6.81 6.74
CA LEU A 39 6.59 6.01 5.63
C LEU A 39 6.69 6.80 4.34
N TYR A 40 5.58 7.38 3.92
CA TYR A 40 5.52 8.07 2.64
C TYR A 40 6.45 9.28 2.57
N PRO A 41 6.51 10.16 3.59
CA PRO A 41 7.46 11.27 3.54
C PRO A 41 8.91 10.83 3.39
N SER A 42 9.25 9.66 3.96
CA SER A 42 10.62 9.15 3.89
C SER A 42 11.00 8.64 2.51
N TYR A 43 10.03 8.09 1.76
CA TYR A 43 10.34 7.39 0.51
C TYR A 43 9.69 7.96 -0.74
N LYS A 44 8.83 8.97 -0.64
CA LYS A 44 8.08 9.46 -1.82
C LYS A 44 8.97 9.96 -2.93
N GLY A 45 10.16 10.44 -2.60
CA GLY A 45 11.13 10.92 -3.59
C GLY A 45 12.12 9.86 -4.06
N ASN A 46 12.03 8.64 -3.54
CA ASN A 46 12.94 7.58 -3.89
C ASN A 46 12.45 6.85 -5.14
N MET A 47 13.23 6.95 -6.22
CA MET A 47 12.86 6.37 -7.50
C MET A 47 12.88 4.85 -7.51
N ASP A 48 13.53 4.23 -6.52
CA ASP A 48 13.61 2.77 -6.41
C ASP A 48 12.49 2.18 -5.55
N PHE A 49 11.59 3.02 -5.05
CA PHE A 49 10.49 2.58 -4.20
C PHE A 49 9.13 2.96 -4.79
N ARG A 50 8.18 2.02 -4.71
CA ARG A 50 6.79 2.27 -5.11
C ARG A 50 5.84 1.82 -4.02
N LEU A 51 4.86 2.68 -3.73
CA LEU A 51 3.80 2.37 -2.76
C LEU A 51 2.49 2.23 -3.51
N LEU A 52 1.84 1.08 -3.35
CA LEU A 52 0.54 0.81 -3.96
C LEU A 52 -0.49 0.58 -2.86
N VAL A 53 -1.31 1.59 -2.59
CA VAL A 53 -2.40 1.49 -1.61
C VAL A 53 -3.69 1.21 -2.37
N ILE A 54 -4.22 -0.01 -2.20
CA ILE A 54 -5.30 -0.52 -3.04
C ILE A 54 -6.58 -0.70 -2.21
N GLY A 55 -7.67 -0.09 -2.67
CA GLY A 55 -8.97 -0.15 -1.99
C GLY A 55 -9.79 -1.35 -2.44
N ARG A 56 -9.92 -2.34 -1.58
CA ARG A 56 -10.70 -3.56 -1.85
C ARG A 56 -12.16 -3.22 -2.12
N GLU A 57 -12.65 -3.64 -3.28
CA GLU A 57 -14.05 -3.43 -3.70
C GLU A 57 -14.46 -1.96 -3.82
N HIS A 58 -13.48 -1.06 -3.92
CA HIS A 58 -13.78 0.36 -4.11
C HIS A 58 -13.58 0.78 -5.56
N THR A 59 -14.45 1.70 -6.01
CA THR A 59 -14.29 2.33 -7.33
C THR A 59 -13.41 3.58 -7.18
N ASP A 60 -13.05 4.14 -8.32
CA ASP A 60 -12.31 5.41 -8.35
C ASP A 60 -13.09 6.51 -7.61
N ALA A 61 -14.41 6.55 -7.83
CA ALA A 61 -15.27 7.54 -7.17
C ALA A 61 -15.30 7.36 -5.65
N ASP A 62 -15.34 6.11 -5.18
CA ASP A 62 -15.31 5.82 -3.75
C ASP A 62 -14.03 6.34 -3.11
N LEU A 63 -12.90 6.10 -3.74
CA LEU A 63 -11.60 6.50 -3.21
C LEU A 63 -11.42 8.01 -3.25
N LYS A 64 -11.92 8.66 -4.28
CA LYS A 64 -11.87 10.11 -4.40
C LYS A 64 -12.65 10.76 -3.26
N LYS A 65 -13.86 10.27 -2.99
CA LYS A 65 -14.70 10.77 -1.91
C LYS A 65 -14.05 10.54 -0.55
N TYR A 66 -13.49 9.36 -0.36
CA TYR A 66 -12.79 9.01 0.86
C TYR A 66 -11.61 9.95 1.10
N ASN A 67 -10.81 10.21 0.08
CA ASN A 67 -9.61 11.02 0.23
C ASN A 67 -9.91 12.53 0.34
N GLU A 68 -11.09 12.96 -0.04
CA GLU A 68 -11.52 14.34 0.24
C GLU A 68 -11.56 14.58 1.75
N ARG A 69 -11.88 13.55 2.54
CA ARG A 69 -11.89 13.64 4.00
C ARG A 69 -10.53 13.38 4.62
N LYS A 70 -9.79 12.40 4.11
CA LYS A 70 -8.52 11.98 4.70
C LYS A 70 -7.34 12.83 4.26
N LYS A 71 -7.36 13.33 3.04
CA LYS A 71 -6.31 14.18 2.47
C LYS A 71 -4.93 13.55 2.50
N PHE A 72 -4.86 12.25 2.24
CA PHE A 72 -3.59 11.56 2.08
C PHE A 72 -2.88 12.06 0.82
N THR A 73 -1.56 12.14 0.87
CA THR A 73 -0.75 12.60 -0.27
C THR A 73 -0.26 11.45 -1.12
N PHE A 74 -0.27 10.23 -0.60
CA PHE A 74 0.07 9.05 -1.42
C PHE A 74 -1.11 8.68 -2.31
N PRO A 75 -0.83 8.03 -3.47
CA PRO A 75 -1.92 7.64 -4.38
C PRO A 75 -2.73 6.46 -3.85
N LEU A 76 -4.01 6.44 -4.23
CA LEU A 76 -4.92 5.36 -3.92
C LEU A 76 -5.38 4.72 -5.23
N TYR A 77 -5.45 3.39 -5.27
CA TYR A 77 -5.82 2.65 -6.47
C TYR A 77 -7.09 1.83 -6.24
N PRO A 78 -8.04 1.84 -7.17
CA PRO A 78 -9.29 1.08 -7.02
C PRO A 78 -9.12 -0.41 -7.32
N ASP A 79 -9.96 -1.22 -6.69
CA ASP A 79 -10.03 -2.66 -6.96
C ASP A 79 -11.50 -3.09 -6.82
N PRO A 80 -12.40 -2.58 -7.68
CA PRO A 80 -13.85 -2.73 -7.48
C PRO A 80 -14.33 -4.18 -7.50
N LYS A 81 -13.64 -5.06 -8.21
CA LYS A 81 -14.03 -6.47 -8.32
C LYS A 81 -13.13 -7.42 -7.54
N ARG A 82 -12.30 -6.88 -6.64
CA ARG A 82 -11.36 -7.66 -5.84
C ARG A 82 -10.36 -8.46 -6.69
N GLU A 83 -10.09 -8.02 -7.89
CA GLU A 83 -9.17 -8.74 -8.77
C GLU A 83 -7.74 -8.74 -8.23
N VAL A 84 -7.28 -7.58 -7.75
CA VAL A 84 -5.95 -7.48 -7.14
C VAL A 84 -5.94 -8.11 -5.76
N PHE A 85 -6.96 -7.80 -4.94
CA PHE A 85 -7.05 -8.34 -3.58
C PHE A 85 -6.99 -9.87 -3.58
N SER A 86 -7.71 -10.51 -4.52
CA SER A 86 -7.77 -11.97 -4.61
C SER A 86 -6.45 -12.62 -4.96
N LEU A 87 -5.52 -11.86 -5.57
CA LEU A 87 -4.19 -12.38 -5.88
C LEU A 87 -3.33 -12.54 -4.63
N PHE A 88 -3.61 -11.76 -3.58
CA PHE A 88 -2.79 -11.71 -2.37
C PHE A 88 -3.47 -12.28 -1.14
N ALA A 89 -4.79 -12.07 -1.03
CA ALA A 89 -5.52 -12.44 0.17
C ALA A 89 -6.95 -12.83 -0.19
N ASP A 90 -7.65 -13.48 0.73
CA ASP A 90 -9.03 -13.83 0.50
C ASP A 90 -10.03 -12.96 1.27
N GLN A 91 -9.77 -12.62 2.52
CA GLN A 91 -10.72 -11.85 3.33
C GLN A 91 -10.14 -10.77 4.22
N SER A 92 -8.99 -11.02 4.80
CA SER A 92 -8.43 -10.15 5.84
C SER A 92 -7.83 -8.85 5.31
N ILE A 93 -8.13 -7.74 5.96
CA ILE A 93 -7.50 -6.44 5.76
C ILE A 93 -7.28 -5.81 7.15
N PRO A 94 -6.29 -4.91 7.33
CA PRO A 94 -5.30 -4.54 6.31
C PRO A 94 -4.31 -5.66 6.02
N ARG A 95 -3.73 -5.63 4.83
CA ARG A 95 -2.66 -6.55 4.44
C ARG A 95 -1.55 -5.75 3.81
N ALA A 96 -0.32 -6.15 4.08
CA ALA A 96 0.85 -5.51 3.50
C ALA A 96 1.77 -6.57 2.93
N TYR A 97 2.27 -6.33 1.73
CA TYR A 97 3.21 -7.22 1.05
C TYR A 97 4.35 -6.41 0.50
N LEU A 98 5.58 -6.76 0.86
CA LEU A 98 6.76 -6.05 0.40
C LEU A 98 7.56 -6.94 -0.54
N PHE A 99 7.85 -6.43 -1.72
CA PHE A 99 8.64 -7.12 -2.74
C PHE A 99 9.96 -6.38 -2.94
N ASP A 100 11.05 -7.14 -3.08
CA ASP A 100 12.35 -6.53 -3.33
C ASP A 100 12.51 -6.16 -4.82
N LYS A 101 13.71 -5.68 -5.18
CA LYS A 101 13.98 -5.24 -6.55
C LYS A 101 13.92 -6.36 -7.58
N GLU A 102 13.97 -7.60 -7.12
CA GLU A 102 13.88 -8.79 -7.98
C GLU A 102 12.45 -9.33 -8.06
N GLY A 103 11.49 -8.66 -7.41
CA GLY A 103 10.10 -9.10 -7.40
C GLY A 103 9.80 -10.19 -6.39
N LYS A 104 10.72 -10.43 -5.45
CA LYS A 104 10.58 -11.48 -4.45
C LYS A 104 9.88 -10.93 -3.21
N LEU A 105 8.93 -11.69 -2.67
CA LEU A 105 8.25 -11.31 -1.44
C LEU A 105 9.22 -11.47 -0.26
N VAL A 106 9.49 -10.37 0.44
CA VAL A 106 10.46 -10.37 1.56
C VAL A 106 9.82 -10.04 2.90
N TYR A 107 8.57 -9.57 2.91
CA TYR A 107 7.85 -9.27 4.14
C TYR A 107 6.35 -9.25 3.88
N SER A 108 5.58 -9.76 4.81
CA SER A 108 4.12 -9.66 4.75
C SER A 108 3.56 -9.53 6.16
N ALA A 109 2.42 -8.85 6.26
CA ALA A 109 1.72 -8.66 7.52
C ALA A 109 0.22 -8.70 7.31
N SER A 110 -0.50 -9.18 8.33
CA SER A 110 -1.95 -9.22 8.36
C SER A 110 -2.39 -8.44 9.60
N GLY A 111 -3.28 -7.47 9.41
CA GLY A 111 -3.67 -6.58 10.50
C GLY A 111 -2.66 -5.46 10.69
N TYR A 112 -2.84 -4.70 11.75
CA TYR A 112 -1.96 -3.59 12.08
C TYR A 112 -1.52 -3.63 13.54
N SER A 113 -0.22 -3.45 13.78
CA SER A 113 0.31 -3.15 15.09
C SER A 113 1.51 -2.22 14.92
N PRO A 114 1.79 -1.37 15.92
CA PRO A 114 2.96 -0.48 15.84
C PRO A 114 4.27 -1.25 15.68
N GLU A 115 4.40 -2.40 16.33
CA GLU A 115 5.59 -3.25 16.24
C GLU A 115 5.80 -3.77 14.83
N GLU A 116 4.73 -4.29 14.22
CA GLU A 116 4.81 -4.81 12.86
C GLU A 116 5.10 -3.70 11.87
N PHE A 117 4.55 -2.51 12.10
CA PHE A 117 4.81 -1.37 11.23
C PHE A 117 6.29 -0.97 11.28
N GLN A 118 6.90 -1.01 12.46
CA GLN A 118 8.34 -0.75 12.60
C GLN A 118 9.17 -1.81 11.89
N GLN A 119 8.74 -3.07 11.94
CA GLN A 119 9.41 -4.15 11.21
C GLN A 119 9.30 -3.94 9.72
N LEU A 120 8.16 -3.46 9.24
CA LEU A 120 7.96 -3.12 7.83
C LEU A 120 8.93 -2.04 7.38
N LEU A 121 9.07 -0.97 8.17
CA LEU A 121 10.00 0.12 7.84
C LEU A 121 11.44 -0.39 7.73
N LYS A 122 11.85 -1.28 8.63
CA LYS A 122 13.17 -1.88 8.57
C LYS A 122 13.35 -2.77 7.35
N ALA A 123 12.31 -3.51 6.99
CA ALA A 123 12.36 -4.37 5.82
C ALA A 123 12.50 -3.56 4.53
N ILE A 124 11.80 -2.42 4.44
CA ILE A 124 11.91 -1.53 3.28
C ILE A 124 13.34 -1.00 3.18
N GLU A 125 13.89 -0.53 4.28
CA GLU A 125 15.26 -0.01 4.31
C GLU A 125 16.25 -1.06 3.85
N LYS A 126 16.12 -2.29 4.33
CA LYS A 126 16.98 -3.39 3.94
C LYS A 126 16.85 -3.73 2.45
N ALA A 127 15.63 -3.76 1.94
CA ALA A 127 15.39 -4.09 0.54
C ALA A 127 15.95 -3.04 -0.42
N LEU A 128 16.02 -1.77 0.03
CA LEU A 128 16.54 -0.68 -0.79
C LEU A 128 18.07 -0.64 -0.84
N LYS A 129 18.73 -1.34 0.07
CA LYS A 129 20.19 -1.46 0.02
C LYS A 129 20.56 -2.46 -1.06
#